data_67d41f26fd5dbd64c2ad09010ee22841
#
_entry.id   67d41f26fd5dbd64c2ad09010ee22841
#
_cell.length_a   1.000
_cell.length_b   1.000
_cell.length_c   1.000
_cell.angle_alpha   90.00
_cell.angle_beta   90.00
_cell.angle_gamma   90.00
#
_symmetry.space_group_name_H-M   'P 1'
#
loop_
_entity.id
_entity.type
_entity.pdbx_description
1 polymer ?
#
loop_
_entity_poly.entity_id
_entity_poly.type
_entity_poly.pdbx_seq_one_letter_code
_entity_poly.pdbx_strand_id
1 'polypeptide(L)'
;MRGLPSGCERNPPQRSPPKTRPLYCHPMAAVSFKPLKTALETGGFDPVYVFHGADDYLKEDWVRQVTARATDPSTKDFNVDVLRGTEVEVAGLSSSLEALPMLADRRLVILRDPGAMKKPQRERLEKYLAKPATETILLLVVPSTSKLDPWLAKAGSGFEFEPLEGDDLLRWIAKEARTNCGVEINTGAAKRLASYAGSDLPMIASELRKLAAYVNGATINEAAVEAMTGVRPGVTMADLLDHAAQRDAMGAIVMVREVLSQPKQSGVTIVMALTAQMLAIGWGVAARSRGLTQGRLESEFFALLKEGGSVYTGRAWGDAVKCWAKAVPKWSVEDVADALPHLHAADAALKDTKVSTEAQIVTSLLLAITPVAGRRRAG
;
A
#
# COMPACT_ATOMS: atom_id res chain seq x y z
N MET A 1 -69.97 -46.93 14.50
CA MET A 1 -69.36 -45.91 15.34
C MET A 1 -67.84 -46.14 15.36
N ARG A 2 -67.13 -45.39 14.58
CA ARG A 2 -65.64 -45.51 14.48
C ARG A 2 -65.01 -44.21 14.92
N GLY A 3 -64.20 -44.30 15.99
CA GLY A 3 -63.43 -43.15 16.60
C GLY A 3 -62.32 -42.72 15.69
N LEU A 4 -62.10 -41.39 15.63
CA LEU A 4 -61.02 -40.73 14.95
C LEU A 4 -59.77 -40.74 15.85
N PRO A 5 -58.53 -40.88 15.31
CA PRO A 5 -57.31 -40.76 16.11
C PRO A 5 -56.87 -39.32 16.23
N SER A 6 -56.41 -38.98 17.46
CA SER A 6 -55.86 -37.71 17.92
C SER A 6 -54.60 -37.32 17.15
N GLY A 7 -54.49 -35.99 16.91
CA GLY A 7 -53.40 -35.35 16.19
C GLY A 7 -52.03 -35.45 16.86
N CYS A 8 -51.05 -35.65 16.04
CA CYS A 8 -49.64 -35.62 16.36
C CYS A 8 -49.14 -34.17 16.20
N GLU A 9 -48.95 -33.46 17.31
CA GLU A 9 -48.28 -32.16 17.33
C GLU A 9 -46.81 -32.36 17.00
N ARG A 10 -46.39 -31.84 15.86
CA ARG A 10 -44.96 -31.76 15.49
C ARG A 10 -44.34 -30.53 16.16
N ASN A 11 -43.46 -30.73 17.12
CA ASN A 11 -42.56 -29.71 17.65
C ASN A 11 -41.64 -29.20 16.53
N PRO A 12 -41.44 -27.88 16.42
CA PRO A 12 -40.46 -27.33 15.49
C PRO A 12 -39.02 -27.70 15.90
N PRO A 13 -38.11 -27.89 14.93
CA PRO A 13 -36.74 -28.29 15.23
C PRO A 13 -36.00 -27.21 16.05
N GLN A 14 -35.54 -27.60 17.25
CA GLN A 14 -34.67 -26.79 18.07
C GLN A 14 -33.34 -26.54 17.30
N ARG A 15 -33.06 -25.27 16.99
CA ARG A 15 -31.77 -24.84 16.48
C ARG A 15 -30.73 -25.00 17.56
N SER A 16 -29.78 -25.89 17.36
CA SER A 16 -28.59 -26.01 18.22
C SER A 16 -27.82 -24.69 18.24
N PRO A 17 -27.31 -24.23 19.42
CA PRO A 17 -26.48 -23.05 19.50
C PRO A 17 -25.19 -23.23 18.67
N PRO A 18 -24.66 -22.19 18.04
CA PRO A 18 -23.43 -22.28 17.28
C PRO A 18 -22.29 -22.73 18.22
N LYS A 19 -21.57 -23.76 17.83
CA LYS A 19 -20.39 -24.25 18.54
C LYS A 19 -19.35 -23.14 18.59
N THR A 20 -19.09 -22.60 19.77
CA THR A 20 -17.95 -21.71 20.04
C THR A 20 -16.67 -22.44 19.64
N ARG A 21 -16.03 -21.97 18.57
CA ARG A 21 -14.68 -22.39 18.20
C ARG A 21 -13.71 -21.86 19.27
N PRO A 22 -12.82 -22.71 19.81
CA PRO A 22 -11.79 -22.23 20.72
C PRO A 22 -10.85 -21.26 19.97
N LEU A 23 -10.47 -20.16 20.63
CA LEU A 23 -9.46 -19.21 20.18
C LEU A 23 -8.09 -19.92 20.02
N TYR A 24 -7.84 -20.51 18.85
CA TYR A 24 -6.53 -21.02 18.51
C TYR A 24 -5.64 -19.90 18.01
N CYS A 25 -4.58 -19.62 18.77
CA CYS A 25 -3.40 -18.91 18.31
C CYS A 25 -2.85 -19.60 17.05
N HIS A 26 -3.07 -19.00 15.87
CA HIS A 26 -2.33 -19.35 14.67
C HIS A 26 -1.12 -18.41 14.56
N PRO A 27 0.09 -18.92 14.28
CA PRO A 27 1.21 -18.06 13.89
C PRO A 27 0.82 -17.35 12.59
N MET A 28 1.15 -16.05 12.50
CA MET A 28 0.83 -15.19 11.36
C MET A 28 1.44 -15.74 10.07
N ALA A 29 0.67 -16.54 9.34
CA ALA A 29 0.84 -16.74 7.91
C ALA A 29 0.09 -15.59 7.21
N ALA A 30 0.53 -15.16 6.03
CA ALA A 30 -0.10 -14.11 5.22
C ALA A 30 -1.64 -14.25 5.25
N VAL A 31 -2.31 -13.38 6.03
CA VAL A 31 -3.72 -13.58 6.36
C VAL A 31 -4.54 -13.19 5.16
N SER A 32 -5.18 -14.17 4.55
CA SER A 32 -6.13 -13.96 3.45
C SER A 32 -7.27 -13.06 3.93
N PHE A 33 -7.58 -11.99 3.19
CA PHE A 33 -8.76 -11.13 3.44
C PHE A 33 -10.11 -11.84 3.22
N LYS A 34 -10.09 -13.12 2.81
CA LYS A 34 -11.29 -13.92 2.56
C LYS A 34 -12.25 -13.99 3.77
N PRO A 35 -11.79 -14.22 5.02
CA PRO A 35 -12.70 -14.23 6.18
C PRO A 35 -13.42 -12.91 6.38
N LEU A 36 -12.71 -11.78 6.25
CA LEU A 36 -13.29 -10.45 6.40
C LEU A 36 -14.27 -10.11 5.27
N LYS A 37 -13.96 -10.51 4.03
CA LYS A 37 -14.90 -10.39 2.90
C LYS A 37 -16.17 -11.21 3.13
N THR A 38 -16.05 -12.45 3.58
CA THR A 38 -17.19 -13.29 3.94
C THR A 38 -18.01 -12.67 5.06
N ALA A 39 -17.38 -12.08 6.07
CA ALA A 39 -18.09 -11.37 7.14
C ALA A 39 -18.88 -10.17 6.62
N LEU A 40 -18.34 -9.41 5.68
CA LEU A 40 -19.06 -8.31 5.00
C LEU A 40 -20.28 -8.83 4.18
N GLU A 41 -20.13 -9.96 3.50
CA GLU A 41 -21.21 -10.54 2.70
C GLU A 41 -22.34 -11.12 3.57
N THR A 42 -21.99 -11.88 4.59
CA THR A 42 -22.93 -12.63 5.43
C THR A 42 -23.45 -11.88 6.65
N GLY A 43 -22.74 -10.82 7.10
CA GLY A 43 -22.97 -10.15 8.38
C GLY A 43 -22.46 -10.93 9.59
N GLY A 44 -21.72 -12.04 9.37
CA GLY A 44 -21.16 -12.91 10.41
C GLY A 44 -19.79 -12.42 10.89
N PHE A 45 -19.74 -11.34 11.66
CA PHE A 45 -18.50 -10.77 12.16
C PHE A 45 -17.98 -11.51 13.39
N ASP A 46 -16.64 -11.65 13.46
CA ASP A 46 -15.94 -12.02 14.69
C ASP A 46 -16.02 -10.88 15.71
N PRO A 47 -15.93 -11.17 17.02
CA PRO A 47 -16.04 -10.14 18.04
C PRO A 47 -14.84 -9.17 18.07
N VAL A 48 -13.66 -9.55 17.57
CA VAL A 48 -12.45 -8.71 17.61
C VAL A 48 -11.67 -8.83 16.31
N TYR A 49 -11.35 -7.68 15.71
CA TYR A 49 -10.47 -7.55 14.57
C TYR A 49 -9.28 -6.64 14.89
N VAL A 50 -8.10 -6.96 14.37
CA VAL A 50 -6.88 -6.16 14.47
C VAL A 50 -6.42 -5.77 13.07
N PHE A 51 -6.51 -4.47 12.74
CA PHE A 51 -6.03 -3.90 11.49
C PHE A 51 -4.68 -3.25 11.72
N HIS A 52 -3.64 -3.73 11.02
CA HIS A 52 -2.28 -3.22 11.11
C HIS A 52 -1.63 -3.16 9.73
N GLY A 53 -0.37 -2.71 9.64
CA GLY A 53 0.37 -2.61 8.37
C GLY A 53 0.56 -1.17 7.90
N ALA A 54 1.25 -1.01 6.79
CA ALA A 54 1.78 0.27 6.36
C ALA A 54 0.75 1.17 5.64
N ASP A 55 -0.37 0.62 5.15
CA ASP A 55 -1.36 1.38 4.40
C ASP A 55 -2.56 1.79 5.27
N ASP A 56 -2.52 3.04 5.78
CA ASP A 56 -3.62 3.60 6.58
C ASP A 56 -4.88 3.85 5.75
N TYR A 57 -4.76 4.13 4.45
CA TYR A 57 -5.92 4.40 3.59
C TYR A 57 -6.78 3.13 3.40
N LEU A 58 -6.13 2.00 3.16
CA LEU A 58 -6.82 0.72 3.07
C LEU A 58 -7.48 0.33 4.40
N LYS A 59 -6.78 0.52 5.53
CA LYS A 59 -7.38 0.28 6.85
C LYS A 59 -8.66 1.09 7.06
N GLU A 60 -8.63 2.39 6.73
CA GLU A 60 -9.79 3.27 6.83
C GLU A 60 -10.93 2.87 5.87
N ASP A 61 -10.59 2.44 4.66
CA ASP A 61 -11.60 1.95 3.71
C ASP A 61 -12.32 0.71 4.27
N TRP A 62 -11.58 -0.23 4.84
CA TRP A 62 -12.17 -1.42 5.47
C TRP A 62 -12.95 -1.08 6.74
N VAL A 63 -12.47 -0.15 7.56
CA VAL A 63 -13.24 0.36 8.72
C VAL A 63 -14.59 0.92 8.26
N ARG A 64 -14.63 1.71 7.17
CA ARG A 64 -15.89 2.22 6.60
C ARG A 64 -16.80 1.10 6.12
N GLN A 65 -16.26 0.11 5.40
CA GLN A 65 -17.04 -1.04 4.90
C GLN A 65 -17.62 -1.87 6.05
N VAL A 66 -16.82 -2.17 7.09
CA VAL A 66 -17.30 -2.88 8.29
C VAL A 66 -18.38 -2.06 9.00
N THR A 67 -18.16 -0.75 9.20
CA THR A 67 -19.15 0.13 9.82
C THR A 67 -20.47 0.13 9.06
N ALA A 68 -20.43 0.31 7.75
CA ALA A 68 -21.62 0.35 6.91
C ALA A 68 -22.40 -0.97 6.93
N ARG A 69 -21.70 -2.12 7.06
CA ARG A 69 -22.34 -3.44 7.05
C ARG A 69 -22.79 -3.90 8.44
N ALA A 70 -22.09 -3.47 9.49
CA ALA A 70 -22.34 -3.90 10.87
C ALA A 70 -23.43 -3.08 11.56
N THR A 71 -23.74 -1.87 11.08
CA THR A 71 -24.65 -0.93 11.73
C THR A 71 -25.72 -0.42 10.77
N ASP A 72 -26.93 -0.20 11.31
CA ASP A 72 -28.02 0.46 10.59
C ASP A 72 -27.80 1.98 10.62
N PRO A 73 -27.92 2.70 9.47
CA PRO A 73 -27.75 4.16 9.43
C PRO A 73 -28.64 4.93 10.42
N SER A 74 -29.85 4.43 10.71
CA SER A 74 -30.82 5.09 11.62
C SER A 74 -30.43 4.97 13.09
N THR A 75 -29.63 3.97 13.47
CA THR A 75 -29.23 3.71 14.87
C THR A 75 -27.72 3.83 15.07
N LYS A 76 -26.98 4.22 14.02
CA LYS A 76 -25.51 4.29 14.02
C LYS A 76 -24.96 5.14 15.16
N ASP A 77 -25.55 6.28 15.42
CA ASP A 77 -25.07 7.23 16.44
C ASP A 77 -25.13 6.67 17.87
N PHE A 78 -25.97 5.66 18.10
CA PHE A 78 -26.08 4.97 19.39
C PHE A 78 -25.24 3.71 19.47
N ASN A 79 -24.81 3.16 18.33
CA ASN A 79 -24.18 1.85 18.22
C ASN A 79 -22.74 1.88 17.71
N VAL A 80 -22.17 3.06 17.44
CA VAL A 80 -20.78 3.20 16.99
C VAL A 80 -20.02 4.12 17.92
N ASP A 81 -19.01 3.58 18.60
CA ASP A 81 -18.05 4.37 19.38
C ASP A 81 -16.70 4.41 18.65
N VAL A 82 -16.11 5.60 18.58
CA VAL A 82 -14.76 5.79 18.07
C VAL A 82 -13.87 6.32 19.20
N LEU A 83 -12.96 5.49 19.65
CA LEU A 83 -12.03 5.80 20.75
C LEU A 83 -10.60 5.94 20.20
N ARG A 84 -9.78 6.74 20.91
CA ARG A 84 -8.34 6.87 20.64
C ARG A 84 -7.54 6.42 21.85
N GLY A 85 -6.53 5.58 21.62
CA GLY A 85 -5.69 5.05 22.71
C GLY A 85 -4.97 6.12 23.52
N THR A 86 -4.63 7.25 22.89
CA THR A 86 -4.00 8.42 23.54
C THR A 86 -4.91 9.18 24.51
N GLU A 87 -6.23 9.12 24.30
CA GLU A 87 -7.22 9.99 24.97
C GLU A 87 -8.21 9.21 25.85
N VAL A 88 -8.41 7.92 25.55
CA VAL A 88 -9.43 7.13 26.22
C VAL A 88 -9.10 6.92 27.70
N GLU A 89 -10.09 7.13 28.55
CA GLU A 89 -10.02 6.80 29.97
C GLU A 89 -10.58 5.39 30.24
N VAL A 90 -10.18 4.78 31.38
CA VAL A 90 -10.61 3.41 31.74
C VAL A 90 -12.13 3.32 31.83
N ALA A 91 -12.81 4.33 32.40
CA ALA A 91 -14.25 4.35 32.53
C ALA A 91 -14.95 4.42 31.16
N GLY A 92 -14.48 5.31 30.25
CA GLY A 92 -15.01 5.44 28.89
C GLY A 92 -14.81 4.16 28.07
N LEU A 93 -13.61 3.57 28.15
CA LEU A 93 -13.33 2.29 27.48
C LEU A 93 -14.27 1.18 28.00
N SER A 94 -14.45 1.07 29.31
CA SER A 94 -15.36 0.08 29.90
C SER A 94 -16.80 0.29 29.45
N SER A 95 -17.26 1.52 29.50
CA SER A 95 -18.62 1.87 29.09
C SER A 95 -18.89 1.48 27.64
N SER A 96 -17.98 1.82 26.72
CA SER A 96 -18.11 1.49 25.28
C SER A 96 -18.09 -0.02 25.01
N LEU A 97 -17.22 -0.76 25.71
CA LEU A 97 -17.05 -2.21 25.48
C LEU A 97 -18.18 -3.05 26.11
N GLU A 98 -18.81 -2.56 27.20
CA GLU A 98 -19.85 -3.30 27.95
C GLU A 98 -21.27 -2.82 27.64
N ALA A 99 -21.42 -1.72 26.89
CA ALA A 99 -22.72 -1.24 26.49
C ALA A 99 -23.42 -2.24 25.55
N LEU A 100 -24.70 -2.47 25.80
CA LEU A 100 -25.55 -3.27 24.92
C LEU A 100 -25.93 -2.45 23.67
N PRO A 101 -26.13 -3.11 22.52
CA PRO A 101 -26.64 -2.43 21.32
C PRO A 101 -28.05 -1.86 21.56
N MET A 102 -28.32 -0.67 21.04
CA MET A 102 -29.61 0.00 21.11
C MET A 102 -30.37 -0.15 19.78
N LEU A 103 -31.51 -0.84 19.82
CA LEU A 103 -32.36 -1.04 18.64
C LEU A 103 -31.61 -1.66 17.45
N ALA A 104 -30.59 -2.46 17.71
CA ALA A 104 -29.73 -3.11 16.73
C ALA A 104 -29.24 -4.46 17.28
N ASP A 105 -28.84 -5.37 16.37
CA ASP A 105 -28.31 -6.68 16.76
C ASP A 105 -26.89 -6.59 17.30
N ARG A 106 -26.15 -5.55 16.92
CA ARG A 106 -24.72 -5.41 17.26
C ARG A 106 -24.31 -3.95 17.47
N ARG A 107 -23.25 -3.81 18.26
CA ARG A 107 -22.53 -2.55 18.50
C ARG A 107 -21.14 -2.63 17.89
N LEU A 108 -20.62 -1.52 17.40
CA LEU A 108 -19.28 -1.38 16.86
C LEU A 108 -18.45 -0.43 17.72
N VAL A 109 -17.31 -0.89 18.21
CA VAL A 109 -16.31 -0.07 18.90
C VAL A 109 -15.03 -0.03 18.06
N ILE A 110 -14.63 1.15 17.62
CA ILE A 110 -13.41 1.37 16.86
C ILE A 110 -12.37 2.01 17.78
N LEU A 111 -11.33 1.28 18.14
CA LEU A 111 -10.24 1.78 18.96
C LEU A 111 -9.01 2.03 18.09
N ARG A 112 -8.70 3.30 17.90
CA ARG A 112 -7.54 3.77 17.12
C ARG A 112 -6.32 3.88 18.01
N ASP A 113 -5.17 3.47 17.50
CA ASP A 113 -3.88 3.51 18.18
C ASP A 113 -3.92 2.84 19.58
N PRO A 114 -4.32 1.56 19.67
CA PRO A 114 -4.40 0.86 20.94
C PRO A 114 -3.03 0.70 21.62
N GLY A 115 -1.92 0.80 20.87
CA GLY A 115 -0.55 0.77 21.42
C GLY A 115 -0.19 1.98 22.26
N ALA A 116 -0.84 3.13 22.02
CA ALA A 116 -0.59 4.38 22.77
C ALA A 116 -1.31 4.44 24.13
N MET A 117 -2.11 3.44 24.47
CA MET A 117 -2.80 3.38 25.77
C MET A 117 -1.83 3.28 26.94
N LYS A 118 -2.15 3.96 28.05
CA LYS A 118 -1.45 3.79 29.33
C LYS A 118 -1.78 2.41 29.92
N LYS A 119 -0.96 1.98 30.88
CA LYS A 119 -1.07 0.65 31.49
C LYS A 119 -2.48 0.31 32.02
N PRO A 120 -3.21 1.19 32.74
CA PRO A 120 -4.54 0.82 33.24
C PRO A 120 -5.57 0.55 32.14
N GLN A 121 -5.57 1.34 31.06
CA GLN A 121 -6.46 1.14 29.93
C GLN A 121 -6.13 -0.16 29.18
N ARG A 122 -4.83 -0.45 29.00
CA ARG A 122 -4.35 -1.69 28.39
C ARG A 122 -4.80 -2.91 29.21
N GLU A 123 -4.58 -2.93 30.52
CA GLU A 123 -5.00 -4.03 31.40
C GLU A 123 -6.52 -4.25 31.34
N ARG A 124 -7.28 -3.14 31.24
CA ARG A 124 -8.74 -3.22 31.09
C ARG A 124 -9.14 -3.84 29.75
N LEU A 125 -8.47 -3.47 28.65
CA LEU A 125 -8.72 -4.05 27.34
C LEU A 125 -8.30 -5.53 27.29
N GLU A 126 -7.13 -5.90 27.82
CA GLU A 126 -6.67 -7.30 27.89
C GLU A 126 -7.67 -8.18 28.67
N LYS A 127 -8.25 -7.66 29.75
CA LYS A 127 -9.32 -8.36 30.50
C LYS A 127 -10.57 -8.58 29.64
N TYR A 128 -10.99 -7.59 28.84
CA TYR A 128 -12.13 -7.72 27.92
C TYR A 128 -11.83 -8.74 26.81
N LEU A 129 -10.63 -8.72 26.24
CA LEU A 129 -10.21 -9.62 25.16
C LEU A 129 -10.18 -11.09 25.57
N ALA A 130 -10.06 -11.39 26.88
CA ALA A 130 -10.16 -12.77 27.37
C ALA A 130 -11.56 -13.38 27.21
N LYS A 131 -12.61 -12.53 27.23
CA LYS A 131 -14.00 -12.93 27.01
C LYS A 131 -14.77 -11.76 26.34
N PRO A 132 -14.61 -11.54 25.05
CA PRO A 132 -15.28 -10.44 24.35
C PRO A 132 -16.79 -10.72 24.25
N ALA A 133 -17.58 -9.66 24.29
CA ALA A 133 -19.03 -9.73 24.09
C ALA A 133 -19.33 -10.13 22.64
N THR A 134 -20.31 -10.98 22.43
CA THR A 134 -20.72 -11.48 21.11
C THR A 134 -21.52 -10.47 20.31
N GLU A 135 -22.16 -9.54 20.99
CA GLU A 135 -22.96 -8.45 20.44
C GLU A 135 -22.12 -7.23 20.05
N THR A 136 -20.84 -7.19 20.46
CA THR A 136 -19.91 -6.11 20.16
C THR A 136 -18.86 -6.53 19.15
N ILE A 137 -18.69 -5.74 18.11
CA ILE A 137 -17.57 -5.86 17.17
C ILE A 137 -16.52 -4.83 17.60
N LEU A 138 -15.34 -5.28 17.99
CA LEU A 138 -14.22 -4.41 18.35
C LEU A 138 -13.20 -4.38 17.19
N LEU A 139 -13.00 -3.20 16.60
CA LEU A 139 -11.95 -2.95 15.63
C LEU A 139 -10.77 -2.25 16.30
N LEU A 140 -9.64 -2.92 16.40
CA LEU A 140 -8.37 -2.38 16.87
C LEU A 140 -7.56 -1.91 15.63
N VAL A 141 -7.38 -0.60 15.46
CA VAL A 141 -6.70 -0.01 14.30
C VAL A 141 -5.33 0.51 14.73
N VAL A 142 -4.28 -0.19 14.32
CA VAL A 142 -2.88 0.19 14.59
C VAL A 142 -2.40 1.11 13.47
N PRO A 143 -1.90 2.33 13.76
CA PRO A 143 -1.42 3.24 12.74
C PRO A 143 -0.14 2.72 12.07
N SER A 144 0.12 3.13 10.83
CA SER A 144 1.30 2.72 10.05
C SER A 144 2.63 3.13 10.71
N THR A 145 2.60 4.18 11.53
CA THR A 145 3.78 4.67 12.27
C THR A 145 4.16 3.80 13.48
N SER A 146 3.27 2.89 13.89
CA SER A 146 3.44 2.03 15.07
C SER A 146 3.66 0.58 14.66
N LYS A 147 4.57 -0.10 15.36
CA LYS A 147 4.72 -1.56 15.22
C LYS A 147 3.58 -2.28 15.93
N LEU A 148 3.17 -3.42 15.39
CA LEU A 148 2.18 -4.27 16.05
C LEU A 148 2.75 -4.89 17.33
N ASP A 149 2.19 -4.53 18.46
CA ASP A 149 2.56 -5.10 19.75
C ASP A 149 2.19 -6.60 19.81
N PRO A 150 3.03 -7.46 20.41
CA PRO A 150 2.77 -8.91 20.51
C PRO A 150 1.45 -9.28 21.21
N TRP A 151 0.96 -8.45 22.12
CA TRP A 151 -0.32 -8.68 22.80
C TRP A 151 -1.51 -8.38 21.89
N LEU A 152 -1.40 -7.36 21.02
CA LEU A 152 -2.41 -7.04 19.99
C LEU A 152 -2.49 -8.11 18.91
N ALA A 153 -1.35 -8.67 18.51
CA ALA A 153 -1.31 -9.77 17.55
C ALA A 153 -2.11 -11.01 17.98
N LYS A 154 -2.36 -11.15 19.28
CA LYS A 154 -3.12 -12.25 19.88
C LYS A 154 -4.57 -11.89 20.23
N ALA A 155 -4.96 -10.63 20.02
CA ALA A 155 -6.23 -10.09 20.51
C ALA A 155 -7.45 -10.58 19.72
N GLY A 156 -7.28 -10.94 18.44
CA GLY A 156 -8.38 -11.34 17.55
C GLY A 156 -7.91 -11.69 16.15
N SER A 157 -8.84 -11.62 15.18
CA SER A 157 -8.52 -11.85 13.76
C SER A 157 -7.70 -10.68 13.21
N GLY A 158 -6.39 -10.93 12.97
CA GLY A 158 -5.46 -9.93 12.46
C GLY A 158 -5.49 -9.81 10.93
N PHE A 159 -5.43 -8.56 10.40
CA PHE A 159 -5.33 -8.26 8.98
C PHE A 159 -4.23 -7.24 8.74
N GLU A 160 -3.28 -7.60 7.88
CA GLU A 160 -2.15 -6.78 7.51
C GLU A 160 -2.43 -6.04 6.20
N PHE A 161 -2.31 -4.73 6.22
CA PHE A 161 -2.59 -3.84 5.10
C PHE A 161 -1.28 -3.26 4.57
N GLU A 162 -0.73 -3.93 3.57
CA GLU A 162 0.46 -3.48 2.86
C GLU A 162 0.10 -2.59 1.66
N PRO A 163 0.99 -1.68 1.23
CA PRO A 163 0.80 -0.90 0.02
C PRO A 163 0.54 -1.80 -1.19
N LEU A 164 -0.47 -1.43 -1.99
CA LEU A 164 -0.81 -2.18 -3.19
C LEU A 164 0.20 -1.93 -4.30
N GLU A 165 0.60 -3.00 -5.01
CA GLU A 165 1.52 -2.93 -6.13
C GLU A 165 1.02 -3.77 -7.32
N GLY A 166 1.55 -3.50 -8.51
CA GLY A 166 1.29 -4.29 -9.71
C GLY A 166 -0.21 -4.45 -10.02
N ASP A 167 -0.63 -5.68 -10.27
CA ASP A 167 -2.01 -5.98 -10.65
C ASP A 167 -3.04 -5.73 -9.52
N ASP A 168 -2.63 -5.82 -8.25
CA ASP A 168 -3.51 -5.52 -7.12
C ASP A 168 -3.85 -4.04 -7.08
N LEU A 169 -2.88 -3.16 -7.32
CA LEU A 169 -3.10 -1.72 -7.44
C LEU A 169 -4.03 -1.40 -8.62
N LEU A 170 -3.81 -2.02 -9.78
CA LEU A 170 -4.67 -1.79 -10.97
C LEU A 170 -6.11 -2.25 -10.71
N ARG A 171 -6.31 -3.39 -10.04
CA ARG A 171 -7.65 -3.85 -9.64
C ARG A 171 -8.32 -2.91 -8.65
N TRP A 172 -7.55 -2.37 -7.71
CA TRP A 172 -8.06 -1.40 -6.75
C TRP A 172 -8.48 -0.10 -7.46
N ILE A 173 -7.65 0.44 -8.38
CA ILE A 173 -7.96 1.63 -9.18
C ILE A 173 -9.28 1.46 -9.95
N ALA A 174 -9.45 0.32 -10.62
CA ALA A 174 -10.67 0.02 -11.37
C ALA A 174 -11.90 -0.09 -10.46
N LYS A 175 -11.77 -0.72 -9.29
CA LYS A 175 -12.83 -0.80 -8.29
C LYS A 175 -13.19 0.60 -7.74
N GLU A 176 -12.18 1.41 -7.39
CA GLU A 176 -12.37 2.76 -6.84
C GLU A 176 -13.09 3.67 -7.83
N ALA A 177 -12.69 3.65 -9.11
CA ALA A 177 -13.34 4.41 -10.18
C ALA A 177 -14.82 4.04 -10.33
N ARG A 178 -15.13 2.74 -10.33
CA ARG A 178 -16.50 2.24 -10.44
C ARG A 178 -17.35 2.55 -9.21
N THR A 179 -16.83 2.24 -8.01
CA THR A 179 -17.62 2.26 -6.77
C THR A 179 -17.81 3.66 -6.23
N ASN A 180 -16.74 4.47 -6.24
CA ASN A 180 -16.71 5.77 -5.56
C ASN A 180 -16.80 6.97 -6.52
N CYS A 181 -16.47 6.75 -7.82
CA CYS A 181 -16.54 7.82 -8.83
C CYS A 181 -17.66 7.59 -9.87
N GLY A 182 -18.29 6.40 -9.93
CA GLY A 182 -19.37 6.09 -10.84
C GLY A 182 -18.97 5.98 -12.31
N VAL A 183 -17.68 5.80 -12.61
CA VAL A 183 -17.14 5.72 -13.97
C VAL A 183 -16.23 4.50 -14.13
N GLU A 184 -16.12 4.00 -15.35
CA GLU A 184 -15.14 2.96 -15.69
C GLU A 184 -13.79 3.60 -16.05
N ILE A 185 -12.71 2.84 -15.86
CA ILE A 185 -11.36 3.21 -16.31
C ILE A 185 -10.75 2.05 -17.10
N ASN A 186 -10.14 2.33 -18.25
CA ASN A 186 -9.47 1.29 -19.00
C ASN A 186 -8.09 0.94 -18.40
N THR A 187 -7.57 -0.24 -18.75
CA THR A 187 -6.32 -0.75 -18.17
C THR A 187 -5.12 0.14 -18.46
N GLY A 188 -5.07 0.77 -19.64
CA GLY A 188 -3.98 1.69 -20.03
C GLY A 188 -4.00 2.95 -19.17
N ALA A 189 -5.17 3.56 -18.98
CA ALA A 189 -5.35 4.72 -18.10
C ALA A 189 -5.01 4.39 -16.64
N ALA A 190 -5.44 3.22 -16.14
CA ALA A 190 -5.12 2.77 -14.79
C ALA A 190 -3.60 2.60 -14.60
N LYS A 191 -2.88 2.02 -15.57
CA LYS A 191 -1.41 1.92 -15.55
C LYS A 191 -0.73 3.29 -15.55
N ARG A 192 -1.21 4.24 -16.36
CA ARG A 192 -0.67 5.61 -16.36
C ARG A 192 -0.88 6.32 -15.05
N LEU A 193 -2.09 6.20 -14.49
CA LEU A 193 -2.39 6.79 -13.19
C LEU A 193 -1.51 6.20 -12.09
N ALA A 194 -1.30 4.88 -12.08
CA ALA A 194 -0.38 4.20 -11.17
C ALA A 194 1.08 4.65 -11.37
N SER A 195 1.53 4.84 -12.62
CA SER A 195 2.87 5.35 -12.89
C SER A 195 3.06 6.80 -12.40
N TYR A 196 2.01 7.62 -12.46
CA TYR A 196 2.01 9.01 -12.00
C TYR A 196 2.00 9.13 -10.48
N ALA A 197 1.12 8.39 -9.81
CA ALA A 197 0.88 8.51 -8.37
C ALA A 197 1.62 7.46 -7.52
N GLY A 198 2.25 6.47 -8.15
CA GLY A 198 2.83 5.33 -7.43
C GLY A 198 1.75 4.52 -6.69
N SER A 199 2.07 4.07 -5.48
CA SER A 199 1.16 3.34 -4.58
C SER A 199 0.42 4.28 -3.60
N ASP A 200 0.40 5.61 -3.85
CA ASP A 200 -0.29 6.58 -2.99
C ASP A 200 -1.80 6.55 -3.25
N LEU A 201 -2.52 5.69 -2.54
CA LEU A 201 -3.96 5.51 -2.72
C LEU A 201 -4.78 6.78 -2.48
N PRO A 202 -4.52 7.63 -1.45
CA PRO A 202 -5.15 8.94 -1.30
C PRO A 202 -5.01 9.83 -2.54
N MET A 203 -3.80 9.90 -3.10
CA MET A 203 -3.53 10.65 -4.32
C MET A 203 -4.30 10.08 -5.49
N ILE A 204 -4.23 8.77 -5.72
CA ILE A 204 -4.95 8.08 -6.79
C ILE A 204 -6.46 8.33 -6.69
N ALA A 205 -7.05 8.18 -5.49
CA ALA A 205 -8.48 8.44 -5.27
C ALA A 205 -8.87 9.90 -5.56
N SER A 206 -7.99 10.85 -5.24
CA SER A 206 -8.18 12.26 -5.56
C SER A 206 -8.16 12.51 -7.08
N GLU A 207 -7.17 11.92 -7.77
CA GLU A 207 -7.06 12.04 -9.23
C GLU A 207 -8.23 11.36 -9.94
N LEU A 208 -8.70 10.20 -9.48
CA LEU A 208 -9.87 9.53 -10.04
C LEU A 208 -11.13 10.38 -9.95
N ARG A 209 -11.35 11.09 -8.83
CA ARG A 209 -12.49 12.03 -8.71
C ARG A 209 -12.41 13.18 -9.71
N LYS A 210 -11.22 13.76 -9.91
CA LYS A 210 -11.00 14.81 -10.91
C LYS A 210 -11.22 14.28 -12.33
N LEU A 211 -10.67 13.10 -12.63
CA LEU A 211 -10.85 12.44 -13.92
C LEU A 211 -12.32 12.12 -14.20
N ALA A 212 -13.06 11.61 -13.23
CA ALA A 212 -14.48 11.31 -13.35
C ALA A 212 -15.30 12.57 -13.68
N ALA A 213 -14.99 13.68 -13.01
CA ALA A 213 -15.61 14.97 -13.32
C ALA A 213 -15.24 15.45 -14.74
N TYR A 214 -13.99 15.27 -15.17
CA TYR A 214 -13.51 15.65 -16.49
C TYR A 214 -14.19 14.87 -17.62
N VAL A 215 -14.31 13.54 -17.47
CA VAL A 215 -14.92 12.69 -18.50
C VAL A 215 -16.45 12.72 -18.52
N ASN A 216 -17.08 13.33 -17.52
CA ASN A 216 -18.54 13.54 -17.43
C ASN A 216 -19.35 12.26 -17.73
N GLY A 217 -19.04 11.16 -17.05
CA GLY A 217 -19.72 9.87 -17.17
C GLY A 217 -19.17 8.92 -18.24
N ALA A 218 -18.24 9.38 -19.10
CA ALA A 218 -17.56 8.50 -20.04
C ALA A 218 -16.47 7.68 -19.33
N THR A 219 -15.96 6.63 -20.01
CA THR A 219 -14.85 5.83 -19.52
C THR A 219 -13.56 6.66 -19.49
N ILE A 220 -12.83 6.63 -18.37
CA ILE A 220 -11.50 7.24 -18.24
C ILE A 220 -10.54 6.46 -19.15
N ASN A 221 -9.97 7.15 -20.14
CA ASN A 221 -8.97 6.62 -21.06
C ASN A 221 -7.60 7.32 -20.82
N GLU A 222 -6.57 6.85 -21.54
CA GLU A 222 -5.21 7.38 -21.43
C GLU A 222 -5.13 8.87 -21.75
N ALA A 223 -5.89 9.34 -22.75
CA ALA A 223 -5.90 10.76 -23.15
C ALA A 223 -6.48 11.65 -22.03
N ALA A 224 -7.51 11.18 -21.32
CA ALA A 224 -8.06 11.90 -20.18
C ALA A 224 -7.03 12.01 -19.03
N VAL A 225 -6.29 10.93 -18.73
CA VAL A 225 -5.22 10.96 -17.72
C VAL A 225 -4.13 11.95 -18.12
N GLU A 226 -3.68 11.92 -19.38
CA GLU A 226 -2.68 12.86 -19.91
C GLU A 226 -3.11 14.32 -19.80
N ALA A 227 -4.34 14.59 -20.20
CA ALA A 227 -4.88 15.95 -20.18
C ALA A 227 -4.96 16.54 -18.76
N MET A 228 -5.25 15.68 -17.76
CA MET A 228 -5.44 16.12 -16.38
C MET A 228 -4.16 16.10 -15.55
N THR A 229 -3.25 15.15 -15.79
CA THR A 229 -2.01 15.03 -15.03
C THR A 229 -0.84 15.80 -15.63
N GLY A 230 -0.96 16.22 -16.91
CA GLY A 230 0.13 16.85 -17.66
C GLY A 230 1.30 15.90 -17.97
N VAL A 231 1.19 14.63 -17.58
CA VAL A 231 2.24 13.63 -17.82
C VAL A 231 2.10 13.09 -19.23
N ARG A 232 3.05 13.44 -20.08
CA ARG A 232 3.13 12.90 -21.43
C ARG A 232 3.58 11.45 -21.43
N PRO A 233 3.08 10.59 -22.35
CA PRO A 233 3.58 9.23 -22.52
C PRO A 233 5.10 9.23 -22.72
N GLY A 234 5.80 8.34 -22.02
CA GLY A 234 7.25 8.20 -22.15
C GLY A 234 8.06 9.31 -21.48
N VAL A 235 7.47 10.08 -20.53
CA VAL A 235 8.18 11.10 -19.75
C VAL A 235 7.89 10.93 -18.26
N THR A 236 8.17 9.75 -17.75
CA THR A 236 8.05 9.45 -16.31
C THR A 236 9.42 9.29 -15.67
N MET A 237 9.47 9.26 -14.32
CA MET A 237 10.68 8.86 -13.59
C MET A 237 11.21 7.51 -14.08
N ALA A 238 10.33 6.54 -14.33
CA ALA A 238 10.70 5.22 -14.82
C ALA A 238 11.36 5.29 -16.20
N ASP A 239 10.82 6.10 -17.12
CA ASP A 239 11.39 6.29 -18.46
C ASP A 239 12.77 6.96 -18.39
N LEU A 240 12.94 7.99 -17.56
CA LEU A 240 14.24 8.63 -17.32
C LEU A 240 15.28 7.62 -16.82
N LEU A 241 14.90 6.80 -15.85
CA LEU A 241 15.77 5.76 -15.30
C LEU A 241 16.09 4.67 -16.33
N ASP A 242 15.15 4.32 -17.21
CA ASP A 242 15.39 3.36 -18.31
C ASP A 242 16.40 3.90 -19.30
N HIS A 243 16.26 5.15 -19.75
CA HIS A 243 17.24 5.79 -20.61
C HIS A 243 18.64 5.82 -19.97
N ALA A 244 18.73 6.21 -18.70
CA ALA A 244 20.00 6.22 -17.97
C ALA A 244 20.60 4.81 -17.86
N ALA A 245 19.82 3.77 -17.55
CA ALA A 245 20.26 2.38 -17.50
C ALA A 245 20.76 1.86 -18.84
N GLN A 246 20.13 2.27 -19.93
CA GLN A 246 20.53 1.91 -21.30
C GLN A 246 21.69 2.75 -21.83
N ARG A 247 22.25 3.69 -21.04
CA ARG A 247 23.32 4.64 -21.40
C ARG A 247 22.89 5.65 -22.48
N ASP A 248 21.60 5.94 -22.55
CA ASP A 248 21.05 6.96 -23.43
C ASP A 248 20.93 8.30 -22.66
N ALA A 249 22.06 9.02 -22.60
CA ALA A 249 22.14 10.31 -21.93
C ALA A 249 21.14 11.32 -22.50
N MET A 250 21.03 11.41 -23.83
CA MET A 250 20.18 12.40 -24.47
C MET A 250 18.70 12.14 -24.23
N GLY A 251 18.27 10.88 -24.34
CA GLY A 251 16.91 10.49 -23.98
C GLY A 251 16.56 10.83 -22.53
N ALA A 252 17.46 10.54 -21.57
CA ALA A 252 17.25 10.88 -20.17
C ALA A 252 17.20 12.41 -19.92
N ILE A 253 18.12 13.19 -20.51
CA ILE A 253 18.24 14.64 -20.30
C ILE A 253 17.00 15.40 -20.75
N VAL A 254 16.43 15.03 -21.89
CA VAL A 254 15.21 15.68 -22.43
C VAL A 254 14.04 15.58 -21.46
N MET A 255 14.00 14.53 -20.63
CA MET A 255 12.93 14.29 -19.67
C MET A 255 13.10 15.01 -18.34
N VAL A 256 14.31 15.50 -18.00
CA VAL A 256 14.63 16.03 -16.65
C VAL A 256 13.65 17.09 -16.19
N ARG A 257 13.36 18.10 -17.03
CA ARG A 257 12.47 19.20 -16.64
C ARG A 257 11.04 18.74 -16.42
N GLU A 258 10.54 17.85 -17.27
CA GLU A 258 9.19 17.32 -17.16
C GLU A 258 9.02 16.40 -15.97
N VAL A 259 10.00 15.54 -15.68
CA VAL A 259 10.00 14.70 -14.48
C VAL A 259 10.05 15.55 -13.21
N LEU A 260 10.88 16.60 -13.16
CA LEU A 260 10.93 17.51 -12.00
C LEU A 260 9.66 18.34 -11.81
N SER A 261 8.83 18.53 -12.85
CA SER A 261 7.54 19.21 -12.73
C SER A 261 6.42 18.31 -12.17
N GLN A 262 6.64 17.00 -12.07
CA GLN A 262 5.66 16.06 -11.55
C GLN A 262 5.56 16.10 -10.01
N PRO A 263 4.38 15.87 -9.45
CA PRO A 263 4.19 15.82 -7.99
C PRO A 263 5.14 14.83 -7.32
N LYS A 264 5.69 15.23 -6.17
CA LYS A 264 6.60 14.41 -5.35
C LYS A 264 7.95 14.08 -6.03
N GLN A 265 8.24 14.65 -7.22
CA GLN A 265 9.54 14.52 -7.85
C GLN A 265 10.43 15.73 -7.49
N SER A 266 11.71 15.44 -7.29
CA SER A 266 12.75 16.43 -6.99
C SER A 266 14.09 15.92 -7.51
N GLY A 267 15.10 16.77 -7.59
CA GLY A 267 16.45 16.35 -7.90
C GLY A 267 16.96 15.27 -6.93
N VAL A 268 16.59 15.37 -5.66
CA VAL A 268 16.97 14.38 -4.63
C VAL A 268 16.36 13.02 -4.94
N THR A 269 15.06 12.95 -5.27
CA THR A 269 14.41 11.66 -5.59
C THR A 269 15.00 11.02 -6.85
N ILE A 270 15.38 11.82 -7.86
CA ILE A 270 16.06 11.33 -9.07
C ILE A 270 17.44 10.76 -8.72
N VAL A 271 18.24 11.49 -7.94
CA VAL A 271 19.60 11.04 -7.55
C VAL A 271 19.52 9.78 -6.67
N MET A 272 18.57 9.69 -5.75
CA MET A 272 18.36 8.48 -4.93
C MET A 272 18.05 7.26 -5.80
N ALA A 273 17.12 7.40 -6.77
CA ALA A 273 16.75 6.31 -7.67
C ALA A 273 17.90 5.90 -8.60
N LEU A 274 18.65 6.87 -9.15
CA LEU A 274 19.86 6.60 -9.95
C LEU A 274 20.94 5.91 -9.12
N THR A 275 21.11 6.28 -7.85
CA THR A 275 22.08 5.63 -6.95
C THR A 275 21.70 4.18 -6.70
N ALA A 276 20.44 3.90 -6.35
CA ALA A 276 19.95 2.55 -6.18
C ALA A 276 20.14 1.71 -7.45
N GLN A 277 19.85 2.28 -8.62
CA GLN A 277 20.04 1.65 -9.92
C GLN A 277 21.51 1.34 -10.23
N MET A 278 22.42 2.29 -10.00
CA MET A 278 23.86 2.07 -10.25
C MET A 278 24.46 1.01 -9.32
N LEU A 279 24.09 1.02 -8.03
CA LEU A 279 24.52 0.00 -7.08
C LEU A 279 23.99 -1.40 -7.48
N ALA A 280 22.72 -1.49 -7.89
CA ALA A 280 22.14 -2.75 -8.34
C ALA A 280 22.84 -3.26 -9.63
N ILE A 281 23.03 -2.40 -10.63
CA ILE A 281 23.75 -2.75 -11.87
C ILE A 281 25.19 -3.20 -11.53
N GLY A 282 25.90 -2.48 -10.67
CA GLY A 282 27.26 -2.84 -10.25
C GLY A 282 27.31 -4.20 -9.56
N TRP A 283 26.38 -4.47 -8.67
CA TRP A 283 26.25 -5.79 -8.07
C TRP A 283 25.98 -6.87 -9.13
N GLY A 284 25.08 -6.62 -10.08
CA GLY A 284 24.76 -7.56 -11.17
C GLY A 284 25.97 -7.85 -12.08
N VAL A 285 26.76 -6.82 -12.40
CA VAL A 285 28.02 -6.98 -13.16
C VAL A 285 29.00 -7.88 -12.40
N ALA A 286 29.22 -7.59 -11.11
CA ALA A 286 30.09 -8.40 -10.25
C ALA A 286 29.55 -9.82 -10.02
N ALA A 287 28.24 -10.02 -9.94
CA ALA A 287 27.64 -11.35 -9.84
C ALA A 287 27.82 -12.19 -11.11
N ARG A 288 27.69 -11.56 -12.29
CA ARG A 288 27.96 -12.23 -13.56
C ARG A 288 29.42 -12.65 -13.73
N SER A 289 30.36 -11.82 -13.30
CA SER A 289 31.79 -12.19 -13.33
C SER A 289 32.11 -13.41 -12.45
N ARG A 290 31.25 -13.67 -11.45
CA ARG A 290 31.30 -14.85 -10.56
C ARG A 290 30.45 -16.02 -11.04
N GLY A 291 29.90 -15.95 -12.27
CA GLY A 291 29.17 -17.05 -12.91
C GLY A 291 27.64 -17.00 -12.76
N LEU A 292 27.04 -15.93 -12.22
CA LEU A 292 25.59 -15.79 -12.21
C LEU A 292 25.05 -15.65 -13.64
N THR A 293 24.05 -16.46 -13.98
CA THR A 293 23.43 -16.41 -15.31
C THR A 293 22.44 -15.25 -15.43
N GLN A 294 22.27 -14.73 -16.66
CA GLN A 294 21.32 -13.64 -16.94
C GLN A 294 19.90 -13.95 -16.48
N GLY A 295 19.43 -15.19 -16.62
CA GLY A 295 18.08 -15.61 -16.24
C GLY A 295 17.81 -15.62 -14.73
N ARG A 296 18.84 -15.57 -13.90
CA ARG A 296 18.72 -15.52 -12.43
C ARG A 296 18.84 -14.11 -11.85
N LEU A 297 19.25 -13.12 -12.65
CA LEU A 297 19.46 -11.75 -12.15
C LEU A 297 18.21 -11.15 -11.55
N GLU A 298 17.04 -11.32 -12.16
CA GLU A 298 15.80 -10.74 -11.66
C GLU A 298 15.45 -11.27 -10.27
N SER A 299 15.53 -12.59 -10.05
CA SER A 299 15.25 -13.21 -8.75
C SER A 299 16.23 -12.77 -7.66
N GLU A 300 17.51 -12.63 -8.03
CA GLU A 300 18.55 -12.18 -7.09
C GLU A 300 18.39 -10.69 -6.74
N PHE A 301 18.02 -9.83 -7.70
CA PHE A 301 17.69 -8.44 -7.43
C PHE A 301 16.49 -8.29 -6.51
N PHE A 302 15.45 -9.13 -6.65
CA PHE A 302 14.34 -9.17 -5.72
C PHE A 302 14.77 -9.56 -4.29
N ALA A 303 15.66 -10.53 -4.17
CA ALA A 303 16.21 -10.93 -2.87
C ALA A 303 16.96 -9.77 -2.21
N LEU A 304 17.81 -9.06 -2.96
CA LEU A 304 18.54 -7.88 -2.49
C LEU A 304 17.60 -6.75 -2.03
N LEU A 305 16.53 -6.47 -2.78
CA LEU A 305 15.56 -5.45 -2.40
C LEU A 305 14.82 -5.81 -1.10
N LYS A 306 14.48 -7.08 -0.92
CA LYS A 306 13.87 -7.57 0.33
C LYS A 306 14.82 -7.45 1.53
N GLU A 307 16.09 -7.76 1.33
CA GLU A 307 17.12 -7.65 2.38
C GLU A 307 17.43 -6.19 2.71
N GLY A 308 17.50 -5.32 1.70
CA GLY A 308 17.75 -3.89 1.85
C GLY A 308 16.58 -3.08 2.41
N GLY A 309 15.39 -3.65 2.48
CA GLY A 309 14.20 -2.99 3.04
C GLY A 309 13.71 -1.80 2.22
N SER A 310 13.69 -0.59 2.79
CA SER A 310 13.09 0.62 2.20
C SER A 310 13.95 1.27 1.10
N VAL A 311 14.44 0.52 0.12
CA VAL A 311 15.23 1.07 -0.99
C VAL A 311 14.31 1.81 -1.96
N TYR A 312 14.58 3.10 -2.19
CA TYR A 312 13.85 3.90 -3.17
C TYR A 312 14.36 3.64 -4.58
N THR A 313 13.55 3.02 -5.42
CA THR A 313 13.89 2.64 -6.79
C THR A 313 13.32 3.58 -7.86
N GLY A 314 12.52 4.58 -7.45
CA GLY A 314 11.82 5.49 -8.36
C GLY A 314 10.68 4.85 -9.16
N ARG A 315 10.44 3.55 -8.97
CA ARG A 315 9.40 2.76 -9.64
C ARG A 315 9.09 1.50 -8.85
N ALA A 316 8.06 0.74 -9.26
CA ALA A 316 7.77 -0.58 -8.68
C ALA A 316 8.98 -1.53 -8.82
N TRP A 317 9.22 -2.33 -7.79
CA TRP A 317 10.39 -3.24 -7.74
C TRP A 317 10.44 -4.22 -8.92
N GLY A 318 9.28 -4.73 -9.36
CA GLY A 318 9.18 -5.62 -10.52
C GLY A 318 9.74 -5.00 -11.81
N ASP A 319 9.44 -3.72 -12.03
CA ASP A 319 9.95 -2.99 -13.21
C ASP A 319 11.42 -2.58 -13.03
N ALA A 320 11.82 -2.24 -11.80
CA ALA A 320 13.21 -1.94 -11.48
C ALA A 320 14.14 -3.12 -11.76
N VAL A 321 13.80 -4.31 -11.25
CA VAL A 321 14.66 -5.51 -11.44
C VAL A 321 14.77 -5.94 -12.90
N LYS A 322 13.68 -5.82 -13.68
CA LYS A 322 13.70 -6.07 -15.13
C LYS A 322 14.63 -5.09 -15.88
N CYS A 323 14.51 -3.80 -15.54
CA CYS A 323 15.39 -2.76 -16.10
C CYS A 323 16.85 -3.05 -15.76
N TRP A 324 17.17 -3.32 -14.52
CA TRP A 324 18.55 -3.59 -14.06
C TRP A 324 19.13 -4.84 -14.71
N ALA A 325 18.37 -5.94 -14.75
CA ALA A 325 18.81 -7.16 -15.41
C ALA A 325 19.14 -6.94 -16.90
N LYS A 326 18.31 -6.14 -17.59
CA LYS A 326 18.53 -5.76 -18.99
C LYS A 326 19.73 -4.81 -19.17
N ALA A 327 20.04 -3.99 -18.18
CA ALA A 327 21.13 -3.02 -18.22
C ALA A 327 22.50 -3.64 -17.95
N VAL A 328 22.61 -4.64 -17.07
CA VAL A 328 23.87 -5.28 -16.63
C VAL A 328 24.84 -5.58 -17.77
N PRO A 329 24.43 -6.12 -18.94
CA PRO A 329 25.35 -6.38 -20.05
C PRO A 329 26.01 -5.14 -20.69
N LYS A 330 25.47 -3.96 -20.44
CA LYS A 330 25.92 -2.68 -21.01
C LYS A 330 26.91 -1.92 -20.13
N TRP A 331 27.15 -2.40 -18.91
CA TRP A 331 27.97 -1.76 -17.91
C TRP A 331 29.15 -2.61 -17.50
N SER A 332 30.28 -1.99 -17.21
CA SER A 332 31.44 -2.62 -16.57
C SER A 332 31.58 -2.22 -15.11
N VAL A 333 32.48 -2.87 -14.37
CA VAL A 333 32.78 -2.51 -12.98
C VAL A 333 33.37 -1.10 -12.91
N GLU A 334 34.22 -0.77 -13.88
CA GLU A 334 34.86 0.53 -14.01
C GLU A 334 33.83 1.64 -14.29
N ASP A 335 32.88 1.42 -15.20
CA ASP A 335 31.79 2.37 -15.48
C ASP A 335 30.99 2.71 -14.22
N VAL A 336 30.67 1.68 -13.41
CA VAL A 336 29.93 1.89 -12.16
C VAL A 336 30.79 2.59 -11.12
N ALA A 337 32.07 2.21 -10.98
CA ALA A 337 32.98 2.86 -10.06
C ALA A 337 33.17 4.36 -10.37
N ASP A 338 33.24 4.70 -11.68
CA ASP A 338 33.32 6.10 -12.14
C ASP A 338 32.02 6.87 -11.90
N ALA A 339 30.85 6.21 -11.93
CA ALA A 339 29.56 6.87 -11.70
C ALA A 339 29.33 7.29 -10.22
N LEU A 340 29.84 6.51 -9.26
CA LEU A 340 29.57 6.74 -7.83
C LEU A 340 30.02 8.10 -7.31
N PRO A 341 31.24 8.61 -7.63
CA PRO A 341 31.65 9.96 -7.21
C PRO A 341 30.74 11.06 -7.76
N HIS A 342 30.23 10.91 -9.00
CA HIS A 342 29.32 11.88 -9.61
C HIS A 342 27.95 11.87 -8.95
N LEU A 343 27.43 10.70 -8.56
CA LEU A 343 26.20 10.58 -7.79
C LEU A 343 26.34 11.26 -6.40
N HIS A 344 27.46 11.01 -5.72
CA HIS A 344 27.73 11.65 -4.43
C HIS A 344 27.86 13.17 -4.56
N ALA A 345 28.56 13.66 -5.57
CA ALA A 345 28.70 15.10 -5.82
C ALA A 345 27.36 15.76 -6.13
N ALA A 346 26.48 15.10 -6.90
CA ALA A 346 25.14 15.60 -7.19
C ALA A 346 24.25 15.64 -5.95
N ASP A 347 24.29 14.60 -5.09
CA ASP A 347 23.58 14.57 -3.81
C ASP A 347 24.04 15.72 -2.90
N ALA A 348 25.35 15.96 -2.79
CA ALA A 348 25.89 17.08 -2.03
C ALA A 348 25.45 18.44 -2.61
N ALA A 349 25.49 18.61 -3.93
CA ALA A 349 25.10 19.85 -4.60
C ALA A 349 23.60 20.17 -4.44
N LEU A 350 22.73 19.16 -4.38
CA LEU A 350 21.30 19.33 -4.13
C LEU A 350 20.99 19.77 -2.68
N LYS A 351 21.89 19.50 -1.75
CA LYS A 351 21.79 19.94 -0.34
C LYS A 351 22.38 21.33 -0.11
N ASP A 352 23.21 21.82 -1.03
CA ASP A 352 23.81 23.16 -1.00
C ASP A 352 23.06 24.10 -1.95
N THR A 353 22.23 24.96 -1.39
CA THR A 353 21.16 25.71 -2.10
C THR A 353 21.63 26.92 -2.92
N LYS A 354 22.91 27.10 -3.23
CA LYS A 354 23.36 28.43 -3.65
C LYS A 354 23.76 28.67 -5.10
N VAL A 355 23.95 27.65 -5.95
CA VAL A 355 24.62 27.90 -7.26
C VAL A 355 23.91 27.32 -8.48
N SER A 356 23.18 26.22 -8.38
CA SER A 356 22.60 25.54 -9.56
C SER A 356 21.16 25.10 -9.32
N THR A 357 20.35 25.10 -10.39
CA THR A 357 19.00 24.52 -10.30
C THR A 357 19.07 22.99 -10.26
N GLU A 358 18.07 22.34 -9.65
CA GLU A 358 17.97 20.87 -9.65
C GLU A 358 18.09 20.27 -11.05
N ALA A 359 17.46 20.91 -12.05
CA ALA A 359 17.53 20.49 -13.44
C ALA A 359 18.95 20.51 -14.00
N GLN A 360 19.76 21.53 -13.65
CA GLN A 360 21.16 21.62 -14.08
C GLN A 360 22.01 20.54 -13.42
N ILE A 361 21.82 20.30 -12.11
CA ILE A 361 22.57 19.28 -11.37
C ILE A 361 22.28 17.90 -11.93
N VAL A 362 21.00 17.55 -12.11
CA VAL A 362 20.59 16.23 -12.66
C VAL A 362 21.06 16.06 -14.12
N THR A 363 20.98 17.11 -14.93
CA THR A 363 21.48 17.06 -16.33
C THR A 363 23.00 16.80 -16.36
N SER A 364 23.77 17.52 -15.53
CA SER A 364 25.23 17.34 -15.45
C SER A 364 25.57 15.93 -14.95
N LEU A 365 24.84 15.42 -13.96
CA LEU A 365 25.00 14.05 -13.48
C LEU A 365 24.76 13.03 -14.59
N LEU A 366 23.64 13.12 -15.31
CA LEU A 366 23.33 12.19 -16.41
C LEU A 366 24.39 12.19 -17.50
N LEU A 367 24.92 13.36 -17.86
CA LEU A 367 26.04 13.45 -18.82
C LEU A 367 27.31 12.77 -18.29
N ALA A 368 27.58 12.85 -16.99
CA ALA A 368 28.75 12.26 -16.39
C ALA A 368 28.67 10.74 -16.28
N ILE A 369 27.51 10.19 -15.85
CA ILE A 369 27.34 8.75 -15.62
C ILE A 369 26.98 7.97 -16.87
N THR A 370 26.50 8.61 -17.95
CA THR A 370 26.15 7.95 -19.22
C THR A 370 26.97 8.53 -20.40
N PRO A 371 28.29 8.42 -20.40
CA PRO A 371 29.09 9.03 -21.46
C PRO A 371 28.71 8.46 -22.82
N VAL A 372 28.51 9.36 -23.79
CA VAL A 372 28.20 9.01 -25.18
C VAL A 372 29.31 8.08 -25.71
N ALA A 373 28.91 6.93 -26.26
CA ALA A 373 29.84 5.97 -26.88
C ALA A 373 30.73 6.67 -27.91
N GLY A 374 32.00 6.87 -27.58
CA GLY A 374 32.96 7.58 -28.43
C GLY A 374 34.08 8.33 -27.68
N ARG A 375 33.88 8.68 -26.42
CA ARG A 375 34.98 9.22 -25.58
C ARG A 375 35.53 8.16 -24.63
N ARG A 376 36.18 7.12 -25.21
CA ARG A 376 37.27 6.45 -24.49
C ARG A 376 38.35 7.51 -24.29
N ARG A 377 38.63 7.86 -23.02
CA ARG A 377 39.73 8.73 -22.65
C ARG A 377 40.98 8.19 -23.35
N ALA A 378 41.57 9.00 -24.25
CA ALA A 378 42.96 8.86 -24.57
C ALA A 378 43.73 9.02 -23.26
N GLY A 379 44.48 7.99 -22.88
CA GLY A 379 45.15 7.73 -21.61
C GLY A 379 46.15 8.76 -21.21
#